data_ecdb8d6b57a94a39fbfdbddc456b8d50
#
_entry.id   ecdb8d6b57a94a39fbfdbddc456b8d50
#
_cell.length_a   1.000
_cell.length_b   1.000
_cell.length_c   1.000
_cell.angle_alpha   90.00
_cell.angle_beta   90.00
_cell.angle_gamma   90.00
#
_symmetry.space_group_name_H-M   'P 1'
#
loop_
_entity.id
_entity.type
_entity.pdbx_description
1 polymer ?
#
loop_
_entity_poly.entity_id
_entity_poly.type
_entity_poly.pdbx_seq_one_letter_code
_entity_poly.pdbx_strand_id
1 'polypeptide(L)'
;LNIGTVCPEPAEGMLTTVAWDLGDGHPTYALEGAIFVTGAAVQWLRDGLGIISESSEVGPLAESVPDSGGVYVVPAFTGLGSPWWDPYARGTIVGITRGTTKAHIARAVVDAMVYQTRDAIEAMTRAGGVQLTELRVDGGASVMNAMVQRQANELGVPVLRPTDHETTALGAAYLAGLAEGVWGSVDEIGQMWTLDQRFEPQATDDSHAQWLRAVERSRQWESADTVVD
;
A
#
# COMPACT_ATOMS: atom_id res chain seq x y z
N LEU A 1 6.25 9.25 2.11
CA LEU A 1 7.02 9.55 3.32
C LEU A 1 7.49 11.00 3.26
N ASN A 2 6.98 11.86 4.17
CA ASN A 2 7.45 13.25 4.28
C ASN A 2 8.89 13.27 4.81
N ILE A 3 9.76 14.03 4.15
CA ILE A 3 11.19 14.14 4.46
C ILE A 3 11.65 15.58 4.74
N GLY A 4 10.71 16.53 4.82
CA GLY A 4 10.97 17.93 5.14
C GLY A 4 11.35 18.79 3.94
N THR A 5 12.09 19.87 4.17
CA THR A 5 12.34 20.94 3.18
C THR A 5 13.65 20.78 2.39
N VAL A 6 14.41 19.72 2.64
CA VAL A 6 15.62 19.41 1.86
C VAL A 6 15.27 18.37 0.81
N CYS A 7 15.48 18.71 -0.48
CA CYS A 7 15.31 17.75 -1.56
C CYS A 7 16.31 16.60 -1.40
N PRO A 8 15.83 15.35 -1.27
CA PRO A 8 16.75 14.22 -1.12
C PRO A 8 17.45 13.90 -2.45
N GLU A 9 18.58 13.25 -2.36
CA GLU A 9 19.18 12.59 -3.52
C GLU A 9 18.24 11.49 -4.04
N PRO A 10 18.22 11.26 -5.37
CA PRO A 10 17.42 10.18 -5.94
C PRO A 10 17.78 8.83 -5.31
N ALA A 11 16.79 8.11 -4.85
CA ALA A 11 16.97 6.79 -4.25
C ALA A 11 16.45 5.69 -5.20
N GLU A 12 17.23 4.62 -5.33
CA GLU A 12 16.84 3.49 -6.18
C GLU A 12 15.50 2.89 -5.74
N GLY A 13 14.62 2.67 -6.69
CA GLY A 13 13.29 2.10 -6.46
C GLY A 13 12.25 3.07 -5.91
N MET A 14 12.59 4.35 -5.70
CA MET A 14 11.70 5.37 -5.15
C MET A 14 11.59 6.57 -6.08
N LEU A 15 10.48 7.30 -5.96
CA LEU A 15 10.29 8.60 -6.57
C LEU A 15 10.48 9.69 -5.52
N THR A 16 11.05 10.82 -5.94
CA THR A 16 11.10 12.04 -5.15
C THR A 16 10.07 13.02 -5.72
N THR A 17 9.23 13.56 -4.86
CA THR A 17 8.19 14.51 -5.27
C THR A 17 8.11 15.69 -4.32
N VAL A 18 7.53 16.79 -4.79
CA VAL A 18 7.10 17.90 -3.95
C VAL A 18 5.79 17.49 -3.29
N ALA A 19 5.77 17.38 -1.96
CA ALA A 19 4.56 17.07 -1.21
C ALA A 19 3.60 18.26 -1.24
N TRP A 20 4.11 19.48 -0.98
CA TRP A 20 3.41 20.76 -1.20
C TRP A 20 4.41 21.90 -1.31
N ASP A 21 3.98 22.95 -2.01
CA ASP A 21 4.67 24.25 -2.11
C ASP A 21 3.63 25.36 -1.92
N LEU A 22 3.84 26.20 -0.94
CA LEU A 22 2.96 27.33 -0.62
C LEU A 22 3.42 28.65 -1.27
N GLY A 23 4.45 28.62 -2.10
CA GLY A 23 4.99 29.79 -2.78
C GLY A 23 5.90 30.66 -1.92
N ASP A 24 6.31 30.18 -0.75
CA ASP A 24 7.22 30.86 0.18
C ASP A 24 8.70 30.58 -0.06
N GLY A 25 9.02 29.79 -1.09
CA GLY A 25 10.38 29.36 -1.43
C GLY A 25 10.90 28.19 -0.60
N HIS A 26 10.04 27.55 0.21
CA HIS A 26 10.36 26.42 1.09
C HIS A 26 9.45 25.21 0.81
N PRO A 27 9.55 24.58 -0.38
CA PRO A 27 8.76 23.40 -0.68
C PRO A 27 9.06 22.27 0.29
N THR A 28 8.04 21.49 0.61
CA THR A 28 8.19 20.24 1.39
C THR A 28 8.26 19.08 0.43
N TYR A 29 9.24 18.21 0.64
CA TYR A 29 9.48 17.04 -0.20
C TYR A 29 8.98 15.74 0.44
N ALA A 30 8.68 14.78 -0.41
CA ALA A 30 8.36 13.43 -0.01
C ALA A 30 9.08 12.39 -0.88
N LEU A 31 9.38 11.25 -0.28
CA LEU A 31 9.64 10.02 -1.03
C LEU A 31 8.31 9.32 -1.29
N GLU A 32 8.13 8.86 -2.51
CA GLU A 32 6.95 8.15 -2.97
C GLU A 32 7.31 6.74 -3.42
N GLY A 33 6.57 5.75 -2.93
CA GLY A 33 6.60 4.38 -3.40
C GLY A 33 5.32 4.08 -4.17
N ALA A 34 5.45 3.67 -5.44
CA ALA A 34 4.32 3.32 -6.28
C ALA A 34 4.01 1.83 -6.20
N ILE A 35 2.81 1.45 -5.78
CA ILE A 35 2.29 0.09 -5.81
C ILE A 35 1.20 0.03 -6.88
N PHE A 36 1.43 -0.73 -7.96
CA PHE A 36 0.53 -0.70 -9.11
C PHE A 36 -0.79 -1.41 -8.88
N VAL A 37 -0.80 -2.47 -8.06
CA VAL A 37 -1.98 -3.29 -7.84
C VAL A 37 -2.22 -3.51 -6.35
N THR A 38 -3.26 -2.87 -5.83
CA THR A 38 -3.79 -3.08 -4.47
C THR A 38 -5.28 -3.46 -4.56
N GLY A 39 -6.19 -2.49 -4.50
CA GLY A 39 -7.63 -2.72 -4.67
C GLY A 39 -8.03 -3.39 -5.98
N ALA A 40 -7.25 -3.21 -7.05
CA ALA A 40 -7.45 -3.90 -8.32
C ALA A 40 -7.32 -5.43 -8.20
N ALA A 41 -6.54 -5.94 -7.24
CA ALA A 41 -6.49 -7.38 -6.96
C ALA A 41 -7.79 -7.91 -6.38
N VAL A 42 -8.51 -7.10 -5.57
CA VAL A 42 -9.85 -7.43 -5.08
C VAL A 42 -10.86 -7.43 -6.22
N GLN A 43 -10.79 -6.44 -7.13
CA GLN A 43 -11.62 -6.42 -8.32
C GLN A 43 -11.37 -7.66 -9.20
N TRP A 44 -10.12 -8.09 -9.34
CA TRP A 44 -9.79 -9.31 -10.07
C TRP A 44 -10.38 -10.58 -9.42
N LEU A 45 -10.41 -10.68 -8.09
CA LEU A 45 -11.11 -11.78 -7.41
C LEU A 45 -12.59 -11.82 -7.73
N ARG A 46 -13.22 -10.63 -7.89
CA ARG A 46 -14.62 -10.49 -8.26
C ARG A 46 -14.87 -10.76 -9.75
N ASP A 47 -14.21 -9.99 -10.60
CA ASP A 47 -14.53 -9.91 -12.02
C ASP A 47 -13.81 -10.98 -12.86
N GLY A 48 -12.58 -11.33 -12.47
CA GLY A 48 -11.74 -12.30 -13.17
C GLY A 48 -11.95 -13.74 -12.71
N LEU A 49 -12.06 -13.96 -11.39
CA LEU A 49 -12.17 -15.30 -10.84
C LEU A 49 -13.56 -15.67 -10.31
N GLY A 50 -14.44 -14.70 -10.07
CA GLY A 50 -15.77 -14.95 -9.50
C GLY A 50 -15.72 -15.56 -8.08
N ILE A 51 -14.65 -15.29 -7.33
CA ILE A 51 -14.49 -15.79 -5.96
C ILE A 51 -15.40 -15.06 -4.98
N ILE A 52 -15.65 -13.79 -5.24
CA ILE A 52 -16.55 -12.90 -4.50
C ILE A 52 -17.49 -12.22 -5.51
N SER A 53 -18.64 -11.74 -5.04
CA SER A 53 -19.63 -11.00 -5.84
C SER A 53 -19.45 -9.49 -5.68
N GLU A 54 -19.05 -9.06 -4.49
CA GLU A 54 -18.80 -7.66 -4.13
C GLU A 54 -17.45 -7.52 -3.41
N SER A 55 -16.79 -6.37 -3.56
CA SER A 55 -15.48 -6.12 -2.93
C SER A 55 -15.52 -6.18 -1.41
N SER A 56 -16.66 -5.85 -0.79
CA SER A 56 -16.88 -5.92 0.65
C SER A 56 -16.81 -7.35 1.22
N GLU A 57 -16.98 -8.37 0.39
CA GLU A 57 -16.94 -9.77 0.82
C GLU A 57 -15.49 -10.28 1.04
N VAL A 58 -14.48 -9.59 0.48
CA VAL A 58 -13.09 -10.10 0.55
C VAL A 58 -12.57 -10.16 1.98
N GLY A 59 -12.85 -9.16 2.81
CA GLY A 59 -12.44 -9.13 4.21
C GLY A 59 -13.00 -10.33 5.01
N PRO A 60 -14.33 -10.47 5.13
CA PRO A 60 -14.95 -11.63 5.81
C PRO A 60 -14.49 -12.98 5.26
N LEU A 61 -14.32 -13.10 3.93
CA LEU A 61 -13.82 -14.34 3.33
C LEU A 61 -12.36 -14.63 3.73
N ALA A 62 -11.50 -13.64 3.72
CA ALA A 62 -10.10 -13.77 4.15
C ALA A 62 -9.96 -14.09 5.64
N GLU A 63 -10.85 -13.57 6.48
CA GLU A 63 -10.89 -13.84 7.92
C GLU A 63 -11.51 -15.20 8.28
N SER A 64 -12.17 -15.86 7.34
CA SER A 64 -12.76 -17.20 7.56
C SER A 64 -11.71 -18.33 7.67
N VAL A 65 -10.43 -18.03 7.41
CA VAL A 65 -9.30 -18.93 7.57
C VAL A 65 -8.23 -18.26 8.45
N PRO A 66 -7.46 -19.02 9.23
CA PRO A 66 -6.46 -18.46 10.13
C PRO A 66 -5.30 -17.78 9.38
N ASP A 67 -4.92 -18.32 8.23
CA ASP A 67 -3.84 -17.84 7.38
C ASP A 67 -4.10 -18.21 5.91
N SER A 68 -3.18 -17.88 5.01
CA SER A 68 -3.29 -18.22 3.58
C SER A 68 -3.03 -19.69 3.24
N GLY A 69 -2.75 -20.55 4.23
CA GLY A 69 -2.39 -21.96 4.00
C GLY A 69 -1.09 -22.13 3.20
N GLY A 70 -0.16 -21.17 3.30
CA GLY A 70 1.09 -21.16 2.54
C GLY A 70 0.92 -20.68 1.10
N VAL A 71 -0.25 -20.17 0.71
CA VAL A 71 -0.48 -19.57 -0.61
C VAL A 71 -0.03 -18.12 -0.60
N TYR A 72 0.68 -17.72 -1.65
CA TYR A 72 1.07 -16.33 -1.92
C TYR A 72 0.58 -15.93 -3.30
N VAL A 73 -0.03 -14.76 -3.38
CA VAL A 73 -0.46 -14.13 -4.64
C VAL A 73 0.39 -12.90 -4.83
N VAL A 74 1.16 -12.85 -5.91
CA VAL A 74 1.87 -11.63 -6.32
C VAL A 74 1.04 -10.97 -7.42
N PRO A 75 0.36 -9.85 -7.16
CA PRO A 75 -0.58 -9.27 -8.11
C PRO A 75 0.11 -8.35 -9.13
N ALA A 76 1.15 -8.82 -9.77
CA ALA A 76 1.93 -8.08 -10.77
C ALA A 76 1.22 -8.05 -12.13
N PHE A 77 -0.05 -7.63 -12.20
CA PHE A 77 -0.85 -7.69 -13.44
C PHE A 77 -0.30 -6.80 -14.55
N THR A 78 0.33 -5.69 -14.18
CA THR A 78 0.97 -4.73 -15.08
C THR A 78 2.44 -4.52 -14.72
N GLY A 79 3.08 -5.54 -14.16
CA GLY A 79 4.42 -5.43 -13.58
C GLY A 79 4.40 -5.09 -12.10
N LEU A 80 5.58 -4.90 -11.54
CA LEU A 80 5.81 -4.49 -10.15
C LEU A 80 6.33 -3.06 -10.11
N GLY A 81 5.75 -2.25 -9.23
CA GLY A 81 6.25 -0.92 -8.89
C GLY A 81 7.36 -0.94 -7.85
N SER A 82 7.38 0.02 -6.96
CA SER A 82 8.39 0.14 -5.90
C SER A 82 8.41 -1.08 -4.98
N PRO A 83 9.61 -1.52 -4.55
CA PRO A 83 10.93 -1.06 -4.95
C PRO A 83 11.49 -1.75 -6.21
N TRP A 84 10.74 -2.65 -6.82
CA TRP A 84 11.22 -3.59 -7.84
C TRP A 84 11.37 -2.99 -9.23
N TRP A 85 10.43 -2.11 -9.63
CA TRP A 85 10.34 -1.47 -10.95
C TRP A 85 10.54 -2.47 -12.10
N ASP A 86 9.83 -3.61 -12.02
CA ASP A 86 9.92 -4.68 -13.01
C ASP A 86 8.67 -4.70 -13.90
N PRO A 87 8.69 -4.11 -15.12
CA PRO A 87 7.57 -4.11 -16.03
C PRO A 87 7.31 -5.49 -16.65
N TYR A 88 8.25 -6.41 -16.54
CA TYR A 88 8.17 -7.77 -17.08
C TYR A 88 7.61 -8.79 -16.08
N ALA A 89 7.47 -8.42 -14.82
CA ALA A 89 6.80 -9.26 -13.83
C ALA A 89 5.34 -9.49 -14.22
N ARG A 90 4.79 -10.67 -13.87
CA ARG A 90 3.37 -11.00 -14.07
C ARG A 90 2.78 -11.60 -12.82
N GLY A 91 1.43 -11.50 -12.74
CA GLY A 91 0.67 -12.07 -11.63
C GLY A 91 0.99 -13.55 -11.43
N THR A 92 1.30 -13.92 -10.20
CA THR A 92 1.77 -15.27 -9.86
C THR A 92 1.09 -15.77 -8.60
N ILE A 93 0.68 -17.04 -8.59
CA ILE A 93 0.17 -17.73 -7.41
C ILE A 93 1.08 -18.91 -7.12
N VAL A 94 1.60 -18.99 -5.92
CA VAL A 94 2.46 -20.11 -5.47
C VAL A 94 1.92 -20.70 -4.17
N GLY A 95 2.35 -21.92 -3.84
CA GLY A 95 1.98 -22.59 -2.58
C GLY A 95 0.62 -23.29 -2.59
N ILE A 96 -0.04 -23.41 -3.74
CA ILE A 96 -1.33 -24.12 -3.87
C ILE A 96 -1.17 -25.59 -3.53
N THR A 97 -2.06 -26.11 -2.69
CA THR A 97 -2.18 -27.54 -2.36
C THR A 97 -3.62 -28.01 -2.61
N ARG A 98 -3.87 -29.31 -2.46
CA ARG A 98 -5.24 -29.84 -2.54
C ARG A 98 -6.21 -29.24 -1.51
N GLY A 99 -5.70 -28.76 -0.37
CA GLY A 99 -6.48 -28.13 0.69
C GLY A 99 -6.76 -26.64 0.45
N THR A 100 -6.19 -26.05 -0.58
CA THR A 100 -6.40 -24.62 -0.87
C THR A 100 -7.82 -24.36 -1.31
N THR A 101 -8.47 -23.39 -0.66
CA THR A 101 -9.85 -22.95 -0.94
C THR A 101 -9.86 -21.51 -1.44
N LYS A 102 -11.04 -21.04 -1.89
CA LYS A 102 -11.23 -19.63 -2.25
C LYS A 102 -10.91 -18.66 -1.11
N ALA A 103 -11.11 -19.07 0.15
CA ALA A 103 -10.78 -18.26 1.31
C ALA A 103 -9.27 -18.05 1.46
N HIS A 104 -8.47 -19.09 1.20
CA HIS A 104 -7.01 -18.98 1.21
C HIS A 104 -6.49 -18.05 0.09
N ILE A 105 -7.12 -18.08 -1.09
CA ILE A 105 -6.78 -17.16 -2.19
C ILE A 105 -7.14 -15.71 -1.81
N ALA A 106 -8.34 -15.48 -1.27
CA ALA A 106 -8.77 -14.15 -0.80
C ALA A 106 -7.83 -13.61 0.29
N ARG A 107 -7.44 -14.49 1.25
CA ARG A 107 -6.49 -14.15 2.29
C ARG A 107 -5.12 -13.79 1.72
N ALA A 108 -4.59 -14.56 0.77
CA ALA A 108 -3.32 -14.29 0.13
C ALA A 108 -3.32 -12.97 -0.66
N VAL A 109 -4.46 -12.57 -1.25
CA VAL A 109 -4.61 -11.26 -1.90
C VAL A 109 -4.58 -10.12 -0.87
N VAL A 110 -5.28 -10.26 0.25
CA VAL A 110 -5.23 -9.25 1.34
C VAL A 110 -3.82 -9.15 1.90
N ASP A 111 -3.15 -10.29 2.14
CA ASP A 111 -1.77 -10.34 2.63
C ASP A 111 -0.80 -9.69 1.63
N ALA A 112 -1.01 -9.88 0.32
CA ALA A 112 -0.19 -9.25 -0.72
C ALA A 112 -0.23 -7.71 -0.68
N MET A 113 -1.41 -7.12 -0.40
CA MET A 113 -1.51 -5.66 -0.24
C MET A 113 -0.68 -5.18 0.96
N VAL A 114 -0.69 -5.95 2.04
CA VAL A 114 0.09 -5.63 3.26
C VAL A 114 1.59 -5.76 3.01
N TYR A 115 2.04 -6.84 2.37
CA TYR A 115 3.46 -7.07 2.08
C TYR A 115 4.03 -6.06 1.09
N GLN A 116 3.30 -5.73 0.01
CA GLN A 116 3.75 -4.68 -0.93
C GLN A 116 3.91 -3.32 -0.22
N THR A 117 3.00 -2.99 0.70
CA THR A 117 3.13 -1.77 1.51
C THR A 117 4.36 -1.84 2.40
N ARG A 118 4.64 -2.98 3.05
CA ARG A 118 5.86 -3.17 3.84
C ARG A 118 7.11 -2.99 2.98
N ASP A 119 7.18 -3.64 1.81
CA ASP A 119 8.32 -3.52 0.87
C ASP A 119 8.59 -2.06 0.50
N ALA A 120 7.54 -1.31 0.13
CA ALA A 120 7.65 0.09 -0.24
C ALA A 120 8.11 0.97 0.95
N ILE A 121 7.53 0.76 2.14
CA ILE A 121 7.88 1.53 3.35
C ILE A 121 9.31 1.22 3.80
N GLU A 122 9.73 -0.04 3.81
CA GLU A 122 11.11 -0.41 4.16
C GLU A 122 12.13 0.22 3.19
N ALA A 123 11.79 0.28 1.90
CA ALA A 123 12.63 0.94 0.92
C ALA A 123 12.66 2.47 1.13
N MET A 124 11.52 3.11 1.38
CA MET A 124 11.43 4.55 1.66
C MET A 124 12.17 4.96 2.94
N THR A 125 12.02 4.19 4.01
CA THR A 125 12.67 4.50 5.30
C THR A 125 14.20 4.32 5.21
N ARG A 126 14.63 3.30 4.47
CA ARG A 126 16.07 3.10 4.18
C ARG A 126 16.63 4.23 3.34
N ALA A 127 15.93 4.64 2.28
CA ALA A 127 16.35 5.72 1.39
C ALA A 127 16.34 7.09 2.07
N GLY A 128 15.32 7.36 2.89
CA GLY A 128 15.18 8.62 3.62
C GLY A 128 16.03 8.73 4.88
N GLY A 129 16.64 7.62 5.35
CA GLY A 129 17.37 7.60 6.62
C GLY A 129 16.51 7.93 7.85
N VAL A 130 15.19 7.73 7.76
CA VAL A 130 14.23 8.07 8.81
C VAL A 130 13.56 6.81 9.33
N GLN A 131 13.10 6.85 10.58
CA GLN A 131 12.31 5.76 11.16
C GLN A 131 10.82 6.06 10.98
N LEU A 132 10.08 5.04 10.57
CA LEU A 132 8.62 5.09 10.61
C LEU A 132 8.15 5.06 12.06
N THR A 133 7.36 6.02 12.47
CA THR A 133 6.76 6.07 13.82
C THR A 133 5.28 5.73 13.81
N GLU A 134 4.60 6.02 12.74
CA GLU A 134 3.19 5.70 12.48
C GLU A 134 2.93 5.67 10.97
N LEU A 135 1.92 4.93 10.55
CA LEU A 135 1.40 4.98 9.17
C LEU A 135 -0.02 5.57 9.19
N ARG A 136 -0.32 6.50 8.31
CA ARG A 136 -1.69 6.96 8.04
C ARG A 136 -2.19 6.34 6.77
N VAL A 137 -3.43 5.84 6.81
CA VAL A 137 -4.05 5.13 5.68
C VAL A 137 -5.38 5.77 5.31
N ASP A 138 -5.66 5.80 4.00
CA ASP A 138 -6.93 6.29 3.45
C ASP A 138 -7.35 5.48 2.22
N GLY A 139 -8.40 5.92 1.55
CA GLY A 139 -8.94 5.26 0.37
C GLY A 139 -9.80 4.02 0.69
N GLY A 140 -10.42 3.45 -0.34
CA GLY A 140 -11.44 2.41 -0.21
C GLY A 140 -10.98 1.12 0.49
N ALA A 141 -9.70 0.75 0.40
CA ALA A 141 -9.18 -0.45 1.06
C ALA A 141 -8.99 -0.27 2.58
N SER A 142 -8.81 0.97 3.04
CA SER A 142 -8.56 1.29 4.46
C SER A 142 -9.74 0.98 5.37
N VAL A 143 -10.94 0.80 4.83
CA VAL A 143 -12.13 0.40 5.60
C VAL A 143 -12.08 -1.06 6.08
N MET A 144 -11.17 -1.87 5.54
CA MET A 144 -11.00 -3.27 5.93
C MET A 144 -10.12 -3.37 7.19
N ASN A 145 -10.76 -3.44 8.37
CA ASN A 145 -10.07 -3.47 9.65
C ASN A 145 -9.01 -4.57 9.74
N ALA A 146 -9.32 -5.77 9.24
CA ALA A 146 -8.38 -6.90 9.25
C ALA A 146 -7.10 -6.59 8.46
N MET A 147 -7.21 -5.97 7.28
CA MET A 147 -6.05 -5.56 6.48
C MET A 147 -5.22 -4.50 7.21
N VAL A 148 -5.86 -3.47 7.76
CA VAL A 148 -5.18 -2.38 8.45
C VAL A 148 -4.49 -2.89 9.74
N GLN A 149 -5.13 -3.80 10.48
CA GLN A 149 -4.51 -4.45 11.64
C GLN A 149 -3.27 -5.26 11.24
N ARG A 150 -3.36 -6.04 10.16
CA ARG A 150 -2.22 -6.79 9.64
C ARG A 150 -1.10 -5.88 9.18
N GLN A 151 -1.44 -4.74 8.62
CA GLN A 151 -0.46 -3.72 8.22
C GLN A 151 0.30 -3.16 9.43
N ALA A 152 -0.41 -2.87 10.54
CA ALA A 152 0.23 -2.49 11.79
C ALA A 152 1.17 -3.58 12.32
N ASN A 153 0.73 -4.84 12.28
CA ASN A 153 1.52 -5.98 12.72
C ASN A 153 2.82 -6.12 11.89
N GLU A 154 2.70 -6.10 10.57
CA GLU A 154 3.83 -6.27 9.65
C GLU A 154 4.86 -5.13 9.72
N LEU A 155 4.39 -3.90 9.96
CA LEU A 155 5.27 -2.74 10.06
C LEU A 155 5.83 -2.53 11.47
N GLY A 156 5.22 -3.15 12.49
CA GLY A 156 5.61 -2.96 13.89
C GLY A 156 5.33 -1.56 14.42
N VAL A 157 4.48 -0.77 13.76
CA VAL A 157 4.11 0.60 14.16
C VAL A 157 2.59 0.76 14.11
N PRO A 158 2.04 1.75 14.87
CA PRO A 158 0.62 2.05 14.78
C PRO A 158 0.19 2.48 13.38
N VAL A 159 -0.99 2.02 12.95
CA VAL A 159 -1.65 2.51 11.74
C VAL A 159 -2.88 3.31 12.13
N LEU A 160 -3.01 4.50 11.59
CA LEU A 160 -4.07 5.46 11.89
C LEU A 160 -4.96 5.66 10.67
N ARG A 161 -6.26 5.47 10.86
CA ARG A 161 -7.27 5.74 9.84
C ARG A 161 -8.06 6.98 10.22
N PRO A 162 -8.19 7.98 9.33
CA PRO A 162 -9.04 9.15 9.55
C PRO A 162 -10.53 8.83 9.38
N THR A 163 -11.40 9.71 9.87
CA THR A 163 -12.84 9.64 9.63
C THR A 163 -13.20 9.90 8.18
N ASP A 164 -12.45 10.74 7.49
CA ASP A 164 -12.60 10.98 6.07
C ASP A 164 -11.56 10.16 5.29
N HIS A 165 -12.03 9.33 4.37
CA HIS A 165 -11.18 8.41 3.60
C HIS A 165 -10.79 8.97 2.23
N GLU A 166 -11.26 10.18 1.85
CA GLU A 166 -10.98 10.83 0.56
C GLU A 166 -9.92 11.93 0.71
N THR A 167 -8.82 11.64 1.41
CA THR A 167 -7.80 12.65 1.78
C THR A 167 -7.10 13.25 0.57
N THR A 168 -7.05 12.57 -0.57
CA THR A 168 -6.49 13.12 -1.81
C THR A 168 -7.29 14.32 -2.32
N ALA A 169 -8.62 14.20 -2.36
CA ALA A 169 -9.52 15.29 -2.75
C ALA A 169 -9.48 16.43 -1.73
N LEU A 170 -9.45 16.09 -0.44
CA LEU A 170 -9.32 17.06 0.64
C LEU A 170 -8.01 17.85 0.55
N GLY A 171 -6.88 17.20 0.24
CA GLY A 171 -5.59 17.88 0.08
C GLY A 171 -5.64 18.97 -0.99
N ALA A 172 -6.22 18.68 -2.15
CA ALA A 172 -6.41 19.66 -3.20
C ALA A 172 -7.34 20.82 -2.77
N ALA A 173 -8.44 20.50 -2.07
CA ALA A 173 -9.36 21.52 -1.53
C ALA A 173 -8.70 22.39 -0.47
N TYR A 174 -7.86 21.83 0.39
CA TYR A 174 -7.12 22.58 1.40
C TYR A 174 -6.13 23.56 0.80
N LEU A 175 -5.37 23.15 -0.23
CA LEU A 175 -4.45 24.07 -0.93
C LEU A 175 -5.20 25.20 -1.62
N ALA A 176 -6.32 24.91 -2.28
CA ALA A 176 -7.17 25.93 -2.87
C ALA A 176 -7.74 26.90 -1.82
N GLY A 177 -8.21 26.37 -0.69
CA GLY A 177 -8.75 27.18 0.40
C GLY A 177 -7.70 28.04 1.11
N LEU A 178 -6.45 27.58 1.22
CA LEU A 178 -5.33 28.40 1.69
C LEU A 178 -5.08 29.57 0.75
N ALA A 179 -5.08 29.34 -0.56
CA ALA A 179 -4.87 30.39 -1.56
C ALA A 179 -5.99 31.46 -1.53
N GLU A 180 -7.23 31.05 -1.28
CA GLU A 180 -8.41 31.92 -1.17
C GLU A 180 -8.63 32.49 0.25
N GLY A 181 -7.76 32.16 1.22
CA GLY A 181 -7.87 32.68 2.59
C GLY A 181 -9.01 32.06 3.42
N VAL A 182 -9.52 30.89 3.03
CA VAL A 182 -10.50 30.13 3.83
C VAL A 182 -9.85 29.58 5.11
N TRP A 183 -8.60 29.16 5.04
CA TRP A 183 -7.76 28.79 6.18
C TRP A 183 -6.52 29.66 6.23
N GLY A 184 -6.09 29.99 7.45
CA GLY A 184 -4.94 30.87 7.67
C GLY A 184 -3.59 30.18 7.59
N SER A 185 -3.54 28.86 7.77
CA SER A 185 -2.29 28.10 7.78
C SER A 185 -2.50 26.59 7.58
N VAL A 186 -1.41 25.88 7.25
CA VAL A 186 -1.37 24.42 7.22
C VAL A 186 -1.61 23.80 8.61
N ASP A 187 -1.19 24.49 9.67
CA ASP A 187 -1.42 24.04 11.05
C ASP A 187 -2.90 24.03 11.40
N GLU A 188 -3.66 25.04 10.95
CA GLU A 188 -5.12 25.09 11.11
C GLU A 188 -5.78 23.90 10.41
N ILE A 189 -5.37 23.60 9.18
CA ILE A 189 -5.85 22.43 8.43
C ILE A 189 -5.47 21.13 9.16
N GLY A 190 -4.25 21.03 9.69
CA GLY A 190 -3.78 19.87 10.44
C GLY A 190 -4.66 19.53 11.65
N GLN A 191 -5.28 20.55 12.28
CA GLN A 191 -6.21 20.37 13.41
C GLN A 191 -7.57 19.81 12.99
N MET A 192 -7.91 19.88 11.71
CA MET A 192 -9.16 19.31 11.17
C MET A 192 -9.07 17.81 10.98
N TRP A 193 -7.86 17.25 10.96
CA TRP A 193 -7.68 15.80 10.82
C TRP A 193 -8.25 15.08 12.04
N THR A 194 -9.21 14.21 11.82
CA THR A 194 -9.92 13.50 12.89
C THR A 194 -9.65 12.00 12.78
N LEU A 195 -9.16 11.39 13.86
CA LEU A 195 -8.92 9.96 13.95
C LEU A 195 -10.26 9.21 14.06
N ASP A 196 -10.48 8.22 13.17
CA ASP A 196 -11.51 7.20 13.31
C ASP A 196 -11.01 6.05 14.18
N GLN A 197 -9.91 5.42 13.78
CA GLN A 197 -9.38 4.26 14.49
C GLN A 197 -7.85 4.22 14.43
N ARG A 198 -7.25 3.79 15.54
CA ARG A 198 -5.84 3.47 15.70
C ARG A 198 -5.69 1.95 15.88
N PHE A 199 -4.82 1.35 15.07
CA PHE A 199 -4.50 -0.06 15.11
C PHE A 199 -3.09 -0.22 15.67
N GLU A 200 -2.99 -0.79 16.86
CA GLU A 200 -1.69 -1.06 17.50
C GLU A 200 -1.09 -2.35 16.95
N PRO A 201 0.24 -2.40 16.77
CA PRO A 201 0.91 -3.61 16.30
C PRO A 201 0.77 -4.75 17.33
N GLN A 202 0.49 -5.93 16.83
CA GLN A 202 0.49 -7.19 17.57
C GLN A 202 1.63 -8.06 17.05
N ALA A 203 1.84 -9.22 17.69
CA ALA A 203 2.83 -10.17 17.20
C ALA A 203 2.48 -10.63 15.77
N THR A 204 3.47 -10.68 14.91
CA THR A 204 3.38 -11.20 13.55
C THR A 204 4.24 -12.46 13.41
N ASP A 205 4.00 -13.23 12.35
CA ASP A 205 4.84 -14.36 11.95
C ASP A 205 5.92 -13.87 10.95
N ASP A 206 6.81 -14.76 10.53
CA ASP A 206 7.90 -14.48 9.57
C ASP A 206 7.49 -14.81 8.12
N SER A 207 6.23 -14.60 7.77
CA SER A 207 5.71 -14.95 6.43
C SER A 207 6.20 -14.00 5.32
N HIS A 208 6.68 -12.81 5.64
CA HIS A 208 7.25 -11.87 4.68
C HIS A 208 8.48 -12.45 3.93
N ALA A 209 9.30 -13.26 4.58
CA ALA A 209 10.43 -13.93 3.90
C ALA A 209 9.94 -14.85 2.77
N GLN A 210 8.81 -15.54 2.95
CA GLN A 210 8.20 -16.35 1.90
C GLN A 210 7.53 -15.51 0.81
N TRP A 211 6.95 -14.37 1.18
CA TRP A 211 6.45 -13.39 0.22
C TRP A 211 7.55 -12.95 -0.75
N LEU A 212 8.71 -12.55 -0.25
CA LEU A 212 9.85 -12.15 -1.10
C LEU A 212 10.26 -13.27 -2.06
N ARG A 213 10.21 -14.54 -1.64
CA ARG A 213 10.45 -15.68 -2.52
C ARG A 213 9.38 -15.85 -3.60
N ALA A 214 8.13 -15.48 -3.31
CA ALA A 214 7.06 -15.46 -4.32
C ALA A 214 7.26 -14.34 -5.32
N VAL A 215 7.64 -13.15 -4.87
CA VAL A 215 7.99 -12.01 -5.72
C VAL A 215 9.09 -12.38 -6.71
N GLU A 216 10.19 -12.98 -6.23
CA GLU A 216 11.30 -13.41 -7.12
C GLU A 216 10.85 -14.39 -8.23
N ARG A 217 9.78 -15.17 -8.02
CA ARG A 217 9.22 -16.06 -9.05
C ARG A 217 8.33 -15.36 -10.06
N SER A 218 7.83 -14.19 -9.74
CA SER A 218 6.99 -13.38 -10.61
C SER A 218 7.80 -12.44 -11.51
N ARG A 219 9.05 -12.13 -11.10
CA ARG A 219 9.91 -11.18 -11.79
C ARG A 219 10.39 -11.71 -13.13
N GLN A 220 10.59 -10.79 -14.08
CA GLN A 220 11.12 -11.08 -15.40
C GLN A 220 10.41 -12.26 -16.09
N TRP A 221 9.12 -12.42 -15.85
CA TRP A 221 8.31 -13.47 -16.45
C TRP A 221 8.20 -13.30 -17.96
N GLU A 222 7.99 -12.06 -18.41
CA GLU A 222 7.98 -11.69 -19.83
C GLU A 222 9.39 -11.30 -20.31
N SER A 223 9.62 -11.42 -21.60
CA SER A 223 10.81 -10.84 -22.24
C SER A 223 10.48 -9.49 -22.86
N ALA A 224 11.51 -8.66 -23.10
CA ALA A 224 11.35 -7.36 -23.77
C ALA A 224 10.66 -7.47 -25.15
N ASP A 225 10.79 -8.62 -25.81
CA ASP A 225 10.20 -8.88 -27.15
C ASP A 225 8.71 -9.25 -27.09
N THR A 226 8.16 -9.56 -25.91
CA THR A 226 6.76 -10.01 -25.73
C THR A 226 5.84 -8.92 -25.21
N VAL A 227 6.36 -7.80 -24.74
CA VAL A 227 5.56 -6.65 -24.35
C VAL A 227 5.12 -5.91 -25.59
N VAL A 228 3.94 -6.25 -26.08
CA VAL A 228 3.26 -5.51 -27.15
C VAL A 228 2.58 -4.31 -26.52
N ASP A 229 2.79 -3.11 -27.13
CA ASP A 229 2.20 -1.83 -26.75
C ASP A 229 0.65 -1.86 -26.58
#